data_d00b8953498c82a632fab1c9c0a99363
#
_entry.id   d00b8953498c82a632fab1c9c0a99363
#
_cell.length_a   1.000
_cell.length_b   1.000
_cell.length_c   1.000
_cell.angle_alpha   90.00
_cell.angle_beta   90.00
_cell.angle_gamma   90.00
#
_symmetry.space_group_name_H-M   'P 1'
#
loop_
_entity.id
_entity.type
_entity.pdbx_description
1 polymer ?
#
loop_
_entity_poly.entity_id
_entity_poly.type
_entity_poly.pdbx_seq_one_letter_code
_entity_poly.pdbx_strand_id
1 'polypeptide(L)' 'MGTGIVKWFNEAKGFGFISQDDGADVFVHYSSITGDGFKTLNEGDAVNFEIEEGPKGLKAINVTRAAD' A
#
# COMPACT_ATOMS: atom_id res chain seq x y z
N MET A 1 9.83 3.84 -7.27
CA MET A 1 9.74 3.92 -5.81
C MET A 1 8.85 5.07 -5.41
N GLY A 2 7.93 4.81 -4.53
CA GLY A 2 6.97 5.83 -4.14
C GLY A 2 6.69 5.83 -2.66
N THR A 3 6.11 6.92 -2.21
CA THR A 3 5.65 7.06 -0.84
C THR A 3 4.20 7.50 -0.87
N GLY A 4 3.47 7.14 0.16
CA GLY A 4 2.07 7.53 0.25
C GLY A 4 1.51 7.28 1.61
N ILE A 5 0.22 7.57 1.73
CA ILE A 5 -0.51 7.40 2.98
C ILE A 5 -1.62 6.40 2.72
N VAL A 6 -1.79 5.45 3.62
CA VAL A 6 -2.85 4.47 3.50
C VAL A 6 -4.19 5.18 3.61
N LYS A 7 -5.00 5.07 2.55
CA LYS A 7 -6.31 5.67 2.53
C LYS A 7 -7.30 4.83 3.32
N TRP A 8 -7.27 3.53 3.10
CA TRP A 8 -8.00 2.55 3.90
C TRP A 8 -7.47 1.18 3.59
N PHE A 9 -7.68 0.26 4.50
CA PHE A 9 -7.26 -1.13 4.31
C PHE A 9 -8.26 -2.02 5.02
N ASN A 10 -8.69 -3.07 4.33
CA ASN A 10 -9.64 -4.03 4.88
C ASN A 10 -8.89 -5.31 5.21
N GLU A 11 -8.66 -5.53 6.49
CA GLU A 11 -7.91 -6.70 6.96
C GLU A 11 -8.59 -8.01 6.62
N ALA A 12 -9.90 -8.02 6.67
CA ALA A 12 -10.65 -9.24 6.43
C ALA A 12 -10.51 -9.71 4.98
N LYS A 13 -10.48 -8.75 4.06
CA LYS A 13 -10.34 -9.06 2.64
C LYS A 13 -8.90 -9.01 2.17
N GLY A 14 -8.03 -8.35 2.93
CA GLY A 14 -6.61 -8.31 2.64
C GLY A 14 -6.21 -7.33 1.56
N PHE A 15 -6.96 -6.24 1.35
CA PHE A 15 -6.57 -5.24 0.36
C PHE A 15 -7.04 -3.86 0.77
N GLY A 16 -6.49 -2.87 0.11
CA GLY A 16 -6.85 -1.49 0.37
C GLY A 16 -6.26 -0.58 -0.70
N PHE A 17 -6.20 0.70 -0.38
CA PHE A 17 -5.66 1.71 -1.28
C PHE A 17 -4.72 2.64 -0.54
N ILE A 18 -3.69 3.07 -1.27
CA ILE A 18 -2.71 4.04 -0.80
C ILE A 18 -2.87 5.29 -1.65
N SER A 19 -2.93 6.44 -0.99
CA SER A 19 -3.00 7.72 -1.68
C SER A 19 -1.59 8.25 -1.86
N GLN A 20 -1.23 8.50 -3.11
CA GLN A 20 0.08 9.04 -3.44
C GLN A 20 0.10 10.56 -3.28
N ASP A 21 1.30 11.11 -3.23
CA ASP A 21 1.47 12.56 -3.10
C ASP A 21 0.82 13.33 -4.24
N ASP A 22 0.77 12.74 -5.42
CA ASP A 22 0.15 13.38 -6.58
C ASP A 22 -1.35 13.18 -6.63
N GLY A 23 -1.92 12.53 -5.63
CA GLY A 23 -3.35 12.34 -5.54
C GLY A 23 -3.89 11.07 -6.18
N ALA A 24 -3.05 10.31 -6.85
CA ALA A 24 -3.50 9.07 -7.47
C ALA A 24 -3.57 7.96 -6.43
N ASP A 25 -4.62 7.15 -6.50
CA ASP A 25 -4.77 6.01 -5.60
C ASP A 25 -4.11 4.79 -6.22
N VAL A 26 -3.47 4.00 -5.37
CA VAL A 26 -2.79 2.77 -5.79
C VAL A 26 -3.36 1.61 -4.99
N PHE A 27 -3.72 0.55 -5.68
CA PHE A 27 -4.23 -0.66 -5.02
C PHE A 27 -3.10 -1.37 -4.29
N VAL A 28 -3.39 -1.91 -3.11
CA VAL A 28 -2.43 -2.70 -2.35
C VAL A 28 -3.12 -3.96 -1.84
N HIS A 29 -2.42 -5.07 -1.95
CA HIS A 29 -2.90 -6.36 -1.44
C HIS A 29 -1.94 -6.82 -0.34
N TYR A 30 -2.45 -7.57 0.64
CA TYR A 30 -1.64 -7.97 1.77
C TYR A 30 -0.40 -8.78 1.34
N SER A 31 -0.49 -9.49 0.23
CA SER A 31 0.64 -10.26 -0.27
C SER A 31 1.77 -9.37 -0.78
N SER A 32 1.48 -8.09 -1.02
CA SER A 32 2.49 -7.13 -1.45
C SER A 32 3.14 -6.38 -0.29
N ILE A 33 2.66 -6.60 0.92
CA ILE A 33 3.23 -5.97 2.11
C ILE A 33 4.41 -6.81 2.57
N THR A 34 5.58 -6.17 2.66
CA THR A 34 6.76 -6.85 3.14
C THR A 34 7.11 -6.33 4.53
N GLY A 35 7.71 -7.17 5.33
CA GLY A 35 8.08 -6.79 6.67
C GLY A 35 7.86 -7.93 7.64
N ASP A 36 8.33 -7.76 8.83
CA ASP A 36 8.36 -8.82 9.82
C ASP A 36 7.00 -8.97 10.49
N GLY A 37 6.25 -9.95 10.05
CA GLY A 37 5.05 -10.34 10.75
C GLY A 37 3.82 -9.50 10.50
N PHE A 38 3.95 -8.32 9.97
CA PHE A 38 2.81 -7.45 9.73
C PHE A 38 2.38 -7.50 8.28
N LYS A 39 1.16 -7.96 8.07
CA LYS A 39 0.56 -7.99 6.74
C LYS A 39 -0.68 -7.11 6.71
N THR A 40 -0.70 -6.08 7.52
CA THR A 40 -1.85 -5.19 7.60
C THR A 40 -1.39 -3.75 7.70
N LEU A 41 -2.22 -2.86 7.22
CA LEU A 41 -1.96 -1.43 7.25
C LEU A 41 -3.13 -0.74 7.91
N ASN A 42 -2.85 0.38 8.55
CA ASN A 42 -3.88 1.19 9.18
C ASN A 42 -4.07 2.48 8.40
N GLU A 43 -5.30 2.96 8.39
CA GLU A 43 -5.62 4.22 7.75
C GLU A 43 -4.71 5.31 8.31
N GLY A 44 -4.10 6.08 7.41
CA GLY A 44 -3.21 7.16 7.80
C GLY A 44 -1.75 6.77 7.93
N ASP A 45 -1.42 5.49 7.81
CA ASP A 45 -0.03 5.06 7.88
C ASP A 45 0.76 5.57 6.68
N ALA A 46 1.98 6.05 6.94
CA ALA A 46 2.89 6.39 5.87
C ALA A 46 3.64 5.13 5.43
N VAL A 47 3.71 4.93 4.13
CA VAL A 47 4.31 3.71 3.57
C VAL A 47 5.21 4.04 2.40
N ASN A 48 6.19 3.19 2.19
CA ASN A 48 7.01 3.19 0.97
C ASN A 48 6.61 1.99 0.14
N PHE A 49 6.66 2.13 -1.17
CA PHE A 49 6.26 1.05 -2.05
C PHE A 49 6.82 1.27 -3.44
N GLU A 50 6.74 0.24 -4.27
CA GLU A 50 7.00 0.34 -5.68
C GLU A 50 5.68 0.21 -6.42
N ILE A 51 5.62 0.77 -7.62
CA ILE A 51 4.40 0.75 -8.41
C ILE A 51 4.58 -0.21 -9.56
N GLU A 52 3.58 -1.07 -9.76
CA GLU A 52 3.55 -1.98 -10.89
C GLU A 52 2.26 -1.75 -11.65
N GLU A 53 2.37 -1.57 -12.96
CA GLU A 53 1.19 -1.46 -13.80
C GLU A 53 0.62 -2.83 -14.07
N GLY A 54 -0.67 -2.97 -13.87
CA GLY A 54 -1.36 -4.19 -14.16
C GLY A 54 -2.56 -3.95 -15.04
N PRO A 55 -3.25 -5.03 -15.44
CA PRO A 55 -4.42 -4.88 -16.31
C PRO A 55 -5.53 -4.05 -15.71
N LYS A 56 -5.58 -3.94 -14.40
CA LYS A 56 -6.62 -3.18 -13.70
C LYS A 56 -6.14 -1.82 -13.23
N GLY A 57 -4.91 -1.42 -13.58
CA GLY A 57 -4.36 -0.16 -13.17
C GLY A 57 -3.10 -0.34 -12.34
N LEU A 58 -2.79 0.68 -11.56
CA LEU A 58 -1.57 0.68 -10.75
C LEU A 58 -1.78 -0.09 -9.46
N LYS A 59 -0.75 -0.82 -9.06
CA LYS A 59 -0.77 -1.49 -7.77
C LYS A 59 0.56 -1.30 -7.07
N ALA A 60 0.53 -1.30 -5.75
CA ALA A 60 1.72 -1.17 -4.93
C ALA A 60 2.30 -2.55 -4.65
N ILE A 61 3.62 -2.64 -4.74
CA ILE A 61 4.35 -3.86 -4.39
C ILE A 61 5.49 -3.49 -3.46
N ASN A 62 6.00 -4.47 -2.74
CA ASN A 62 7.08 -4.28 -1.77
C ASN A 62 6.76 -3.16 -0.79
N VAL A 63 5.55 -3.18 -0.26
CA VAL A 63 5.05 -2.14 0.62
C VAL A 63 5.65 -2.31 2.00
N THR A 64 6.24 -1.23 2.52
CA THR A 64 6.79 -1.23 3.87
C THR A 64 6.34 0.03 4.58
N ARG A 65 6.29 -0.01 5.90
CA ARG A 65 5.98 1.19 6.67
C ARG A 65 7.15 2.14 6.60
N ALA A 66 6.84 3.41 6.33
CA ALA A 66 7.86 4.44 6.27
C ALA A 66 8.27 4.92 7.63
N ALA A 67 7.35 4.86 8.58
CA ALA A 67 7.61 5.33 9.93
C ALA A 67 7.86 4.17 10.84
N ASP A 68 8.74 4.36 11.73
CA ASP A 68 8.98 3.35 12.74
C ASP A 68 8.96 3.89 14.10
#